data_d8b76b5de0f22677809f60144eda1bb4
#
_entry.id   d8b76b5de0f22677809f60144eda1bb4
#
_cell.length_a   1.000
_cell.length_b   1.000
_cell.length_c   1.000
_cell.angle_alpha   90.00
_cell.angle_beta   90.00
_cell.angle_gamma   90.00
#
_symmetry.space_group_name_H-M   'P 1'
#
loop_
_entity.id
_entity.type
_entity.pdbx_description
1 polymer ?
#
loop_
_entity_poly.entity_id
_entity_poly.type
_entity_poly.pdbx_seq_one_letter_code
_entity_poly.pdbx_strand_id
1 'polypeptide(L)'
;MSLLGTRDYYKPFEYPWMFDYYVLQNQMHWMPESVPLHTDVKDWQELTDIEKNLLTQIFRLFTQSDVDVASGYIDKYMPMFKKPEARMMMSSFANMESIHQHAYSLLLDTVGMPDIEYKAFADYEEMADKHDYVSKFKPTKSNKRNIAKTLAVYSAFTEGLQLFSSFAILLNFPRFGK
;
A
#
# COMPACT_ATOMS: atom_id res chain seq x y z
N MET A 1 -1.44 14.91 26.71
CA MET A 1 -2.28 15.50 25.64
C MET A 1 -2.78 14.39 24.72
N SER A 2 -3.93 14.54 24.05
CA SER A 2 -4.51 13.45 23.24
C SER A 2 -4.10 13.57 21.78
N LEU A 3 -3.62 12.49 21.18
CA LEU A 3 -3.34 12.42 19.74
C LEU A 3 -4.60 12.72 18.88
N LEU A 4 -5.79 12.44 19.40
CA LEU A 4 -7.08 12.73 18.75
C LEU A 4 -7.56 14.18 18.96
N GLY A 5 -6.83 14.98 19.75
CA GLY A 5 -7.14 16.40 19.92
C GLY A 5 -6.77 17.22 18.70
N THR A 6 -7.44 18.36 18.55
CA THR A 6 -7.11 19.35 17.51
C THR A 6 -6.02 20.31 17.99
N ARG A 7 -5.32 20.92 17.05
CA ARG A 7 -4.43 22.07 17.28
C ARG A 7 -4.50 22.97 16.04
N ASP A 8 -4.70 24.25 16.25
CA ASP A 8 -4.95 25.24 15.20
C ASP A 8 -3.67 26.00 14.76
N TYR A 9 -2.53 25.66 15.36
CA TYR A 9 -1.23 26.24 15.04
C TYR A 9 -0.23 25.15 14.64
N TYR A 10 0.77 25.52 13.82
CA TYR A 10 1.72 24.58 13.25
C TYR A 10 2.68 24.00 14.27
N LYS A 11 3.38 24.85 15.04
CA LYS A 11 4.39 24.46 16.04
C LYS A 11 4.06 25.05 17.42
N PRO A 12 4.58 24.46 18.53
CA PRO A 12 5.46 23.28 18.62
C PRO A 12 4.73 21.97 18.37
N PHE A 13 5.44 20.96 17.83
CA PHE A 13 4.90 19.62 17.64
C PHE A 13 4.79 18.88 18.98
N GLU A 14 3.68 18.19 19.19
CA GLU A 14 3.47 17.31 20.34
C GLU A 14 4.01 15.89 20.07
N TYR A 15 4.09 15.51 18.79
CA TYR A 15 4.57 14.21 18.32
C TYR A 15 5.64 14.42 17.23
N PRO A 16 6.86 14.93 17.60
CA PRO A 16 7.90 15.28 16.62
C PRO A 16 8.30 14.10 15.72
N TRP A 17 8.28 12.88 16.23
CA TRP A 17 8.57 11.68 15.45
C TRP A 17 7.68 11.51 14.21
N MET A 18 6.44 11.98 14.23
CA MET A 18 5.56 11.96 13.05
C MET A 18 6.08 12.91 11.96
N PHE A 19 6.61 14.06 12.36
CA PHE A 19 7.26 14.97 11.44
C PHE A 19 8.55 14.37 10.88
N ASP A 20 9.33 13.66 11.69
CA ASP A 20 10.55 12.99 11.24
C ASP A 20 10.23 11.92 10.19
N TYR A 21 9.17 11.14 10.36
CA TYR A 21 8.69 10.19 9.34
C TYR A 21 8.20 10.88 8.07
N TYR A 22 7.52 12.02 8.18
CA TYR A 22 7.17 12.82 7.01
C TYR A 22 8.42 13.23 6.22
N VAL A 23 9.46 13.73 6.90
CA VAL A 23 10.72 14.11 6.26
C VAL A 23 11.40 12.91 5.61
N LEU A 24 11.52 11.81 6.33
CA LEU A 24 12.13 10.56 5.84
C LEU A 24 11.42 10.05 4.58
N GLN A 25 10.09 10.02 4.58
CA GLN A 25 9.30 9.55 3.43
C GLN A 25 9.53 10.43 2.18
N ASN A 26 9.63 11.74 2.37
CA ASN A 26 9.91 12.66 1.24
C ASN A 26 11.36 12.55 0.74
N GLN A 27 12.31 12.16 1.59
CA GLN A 27 13.70 11.90 1.18
C GLN A 27 13.84 10.59 0.37
N MET A 28 12.94 9.64 0.59
CA MET A 28 12.88 8.36 -0.16
C MET A 28 11.96 8.44 -1.39
N HIS A 29 11.58 9.64 -1.83
CA HIS A 29 10.70 9.81 -2.99
C HIS A 29 11.37 9.26 -4.26
N TRP A 30 10.57 8.56 -5.06
CA TRP A 30 10.96 8.02 -6.37
C TRP A 30 9.78 8.10 -7.35
N MET A 31 10.05 7.90 -8.63
CA MET A 31 9.00 7.83 -9.64
C MET A 31 9.14 6.51 -10.42
N PRO A 32 8.03 5.87 -10.79
CA PRO A 32 8.04 4.57 -11.48
C PRO A 32 8.86 4.58 -12.78
N GLU A 33 8.86 5.69 -13.49
CA GLU A 33 9.61 5.86 -14.75
C GLU A 33 11.15 5.79 -14.58
N SER A 34 11.63 5.90 -13.35
CA SER A 34 13.06 5.71 -13.04
C SER A 34 13.46 4.23 -12.97
N VAL A 35 12.49 3.31 -12.92
CA VAL A 35 12.73 1.87 -12.88
C VAL A 35 12.74 1.32 -14.32
N PRO A 36 13.79 0.59 -14.75
CA PRO A 36 13.92 0.13 -16.13
C PRO A 36 13.05 -1.13 -16.40
N LEU A 37 11.72 -1.02 -16.24
CA LEU A 37 10.75 -2.13 -16.38
C LEU A 37 10.78 -2.80 -17.77
N HIS A 38 11.30 -2.12 -18.79
CA HIS A 38 11.44 -2.70 -20.13
C HIS A 38 12.36 -3.95 -20.15
N THR A 39 13.24 -4.08 -19.17
CA THR A 39 14.10 -5.28 -19.03
C THR A 39 13.30 -6.53 -18.67
N ASP A 40 12.18 -6.36 -17.97
CA ASP A 40 11.35 -7.46 -17.49
C ASP A 40 10.50 -8.10 -18.60
N VAL A 41 10.33 -7.42 -19.73
CA VAL A 41 9.54 -7.92 -20.88
C VAL A 41 10.07 -9.26 -21.40
N LYS A 42 11.39 -9.38 -21.51
CA LYS A 42 12.05 -10.61 -21.97
C LYS A 42 11.84 -11.72 -20.94
N ASP A 43 12.12 -11.43 -19.68
CA ASP A 43 12.00 -12.41 -18.61
C ASP A 43 10.56 -12.87 -18.44
N TRP A 44 9.58 -11.96 -18.58
CA TRP A 44 8.16 -12.29 -18.61
C TRP A 44 7.80 -13.28 -19.72
N GLN A 45 8.36 -13.12 -20.92
CA GLN A 45 8.11 -14.05 -22.05
C GLN A 45 8.66 -15.45 -21.80
N GLU A 46 9.79 -15.56 -21.08
CA GLU A 46 10.48 -16.81 -20.77
C GLU A 46 9.85 -17.56 -19.57
N LEU A 47 8.94 -16.94 -18.81
CA LEU A 47 8.22 -17.59 -17.71
C LEU A 47 7.26 -18.67 -18.21
N THR A 48 7.14 -19.74 -17.44
CA THR A 48 6.10 -20.75 -17.64
C THR A 48 4.71 -20.20 -17.32
N ASP A 49 3.66 -20.82 -17.81
CA ASP A 49 2.28 -20.41 -17.54
C ASP A 49 1.95 -20.44 -16.03
N ILE A 50 2.54 -21.37 -15.28
CA ILE A 50 2.36 -21.46 -13.82
C ILE A 50 3.00 -20.25 -13.12
N GLU A 51 4.21 -19.86 -13.53
CA GLU A 51 4.91 -18.70 -12.98
C GLU A 51 4.18 -17.41 -13.33
N LYS A 52 3.74 -17.25 -14.59
CA LYS A 52 2.92 -16.10 -15.01
C LYS A 52 1.64 -15.99 -14.19
N ASN A 53 0.95 -17.11 -13.98
CA ASN A 53 -0.26 -17.11 -13.16
C ASN A 53 0.04 -16.67 -11.71
N LEU A 54 1.09 -17.22 -11.09
CA LEU A 54 1.49 -16.83 -9.74
C LEU A 54 1.77 -15.33 -9.64
N LEU A 55 2.57 -14.78 -10.55
CA LEU A 55 2.91 -13.35 -10.57
C LEU A 55 1.67 -12.47 -10.83
N THR A 56 0.80 -12.90 -11.73
CA THR A 56 -0.48 -12.22 -12.00
C THR A 56 -1.33 -12.10 -10.74
N GLN A 57 -1.43 -13.16 -9.93
CA GLN A 57 -2.18 -13.11 -8.67
C GLN A 57 -1.54 -12.15 -7.68
N ILE A 58 -0.20 -12.10 -7.61
CA ILE A 58 0.52 -11.17 -6.73
C ILE A 58 0.29 -9.73 -7.19
N PHE A 59 0.35 -9.45 -8.49
CA PHE A 59 0.13 -8.09 -9.01
C PHE A 59 -1.31 -7.61 -8.79
N ARG A 60 -2.31 -8.48 -8.98
CA ARG A 60 -3.71 -8.19 -8.63
C ARG A 60 -3.87 -7.84 -7.16
N LEU A 61 -3.19 -8.60 -6.28
CA LEU A 61 -3.23 -8.34 -4.84
C LEU A 61 -2.62 -6.97 -4.52
N PHE A 62 -1.46 -6.64 -5.07
CA PHE A 62 -0.78 -5.38 -4.81
C PHE A 62 -1.60 -4.18 -5.28
N THR A 63 -2.05 -4.18 -6.52
CA THR A 63 -2.83 -3.05 -7.07
C THR A 63 -4.07 -2.76 -6.24
N GLN A 64 -4.78 -3.77 -5.75
CA GLN A 64 -5.97 -3.56 -4.93
C GLN A 64 -5.62 -3.18 -3.49
N SER A 65 -4.59 -3.80 -2.90
CA SER A 65 -4.19 -3.50 -1.53
C SER A 65 -3.80 -2.04 -1.37
N ASP A 66 -3.04 -1.48 -2.29
CA ASP A 66 -2.56 -0.09 -2.22
C ASP A 66 -3.70 0.92 -2.41
N VAL A 67 -4.74 0.58 -3.20
CA VAL A 67 -5.97 1.38 -3.27
C VAL A 67 -6.67 1.42 -1.90
N ASP A 68 -6.78 0.27 -1.25
CA ASP A 68 -7.45 0.17 0.06
C ASP A 68 -6.65 0.87 1.16
N VAL A 69 -5.32 0.78 1.13
CA VAL A 69 -4.42 1.43 2.10
C VAL A 69 -4.42 2.94 1.91
N ALA A 70 -4.31 3.44 0.68
CA ALA A 70 -4.40 4.88 0.39
C ALA A 70 -5.73 5.47 0.87
N SER A 71 -6.85 4.80 0.56
CA SER A 71 -8.17 5.17 1.05
C SER A 71 -8.25 5.11 2.58
N GLY A 72 -7.57 4.15 3.19
CA GLY A 72 -7.45 4.05 4.65
C GLY A 72 -6.82 5.29 5.26
N TYR A 73 -5.69 5.77 4.72
CA TYR A 73 -5.06 7.01 5.19
C TYR A 73 -5.97 8.23 5.02
N ILE A 74 -6.56 8.40 3.84
CA ILE A 74 -7.33 9.60 3.48
C ILE A 74 -8.69 9.61 4.20
N ASP A 75 -9.46 8.53 4.10
CA ASP A 75 -10.87 8.52 4.48
C ASP A 75 -11.09 8.08 5.93
N LYS A 76 -10.19 7.24 6.47
CA LYS A 76 -10.36 6.65 7.80
C LYS A 76 -9.53 7.33 8.88
N TYR A 77 -8.23 7.56 8.64
CA TYR A 77 -7.31 8.04 9.68
C TYR A 77 -7.09 9.56 9.69
N MET A 78 -6.91 10.22 8.55
CA MET A 78 -6.77 11.67 8.51
C MET A 78 -7.94 12.44 9.14
N PRO A 79 -9.22 12.01 9.02
CA PRO A 79 -10.32 12.64 9.72
C PRO A 79 -10.23 12.53 11.26
N MET A 80 -9.49 11.53 11.75
CA MET A 80 -9.34 11.28 13.19
C MET A 80 -8.14 11.98 13.80
N PHE A 81 -7.00 11.97 13.14
CA PHE A 81 -5.73 12.53 13.60
C PHE A 81 -5.54 13.93 13.00
N LYS A 82 -5.94 14.95 13.74
CA LYS A 82 -6.01 16.32 13.22
C LYS A 82 -4.80 17.21 13.54
N LYS A 83 -3.79 16.68 14.24
CA LYS A 83 -2.56 17.42 14.48
C LYS A 83 -1.76 17.59 13.18
N PRO A 84 -1.16 18.78 12.93
CA PRO A 84 -0.42 19.03 11.68
C PRO A 84 0.63 17.97 11.35
N GLU A 85 1.47 17.59 12.31
CA GLU A 85 2.52 16.58 12.14
C GLU A 85 1.95 15.19 11.76
N ALA A 86 0.81 14.80 12.35
CA ALA A 86 0.14 13.54 12.03
C ALA A 86 -0.42 13.56 10.60
N ARG A 87 -1.03 14.67 10.20
CA ARG A 87 -1.58 14.81 8.85
C ARG A 87 -0.49 14.86 7.79
N MET A 88 0.62 15.55 8.06
CA MET A 88 1.78 15.59 7.17
C MET A 88 2.34 14.19 6.93
N MET A 89 2.55 13.40 7.99
CA MET A 89 3.01 12.03 7.89
C MET A 89 2.04 11.17 7.06
N MET A 90 0.75 11.19 7.37
CA MET A 90 -0.25 10.39 6.63
C MET A 90 -0.41 10.84 5.18
N SER A 91 -0.26 12.15 4.89
CA SER A 91 -0.26 12.64 3.50
C SER A 91 0.89 12.11 2.69
N SER A 92 2.11 12.07 3.27
CA SER A 92 3.26 11.51 2.56
C SER A 92 3.14 10.01 2.34
N PHE A 93 2.56 9.28 3.29
CA PHE A 93 2.27 7.86 3.13
C PHE A 93 1.22 7.63 2.03
N ALA A 94 0.09 8.35 2.07
CA ALA A 94 -0.94 8.24 1.03
C ALA A 94 -0.41 8.60 -0.37
N ASN A 95 0.51 9.57 -0.47
CA ASN A 95 1.19 9.88 -1.73
C ASN A 95 2.07 8.72 -2.20
N MET A 96 2.76 8.04 -1.28
CA MET A 96 3.58 6.89 -1.65
C MET A 96 2.72 5.73 -2.18
N GLU A 97 1.56 5.47 -1.60
CA GLU A 97 0.62 4.48 -2.14
C GLU A 97 0.15 4.82 -3.57
N SER A 98 0.00 6.11 -3.87
CA SER A 98 -0.33 6.53 -5.24
C SER A 98 0.82 6.26 -6.22
N ILE A 99 2.08 6.38 -5.75
CA ILE A 99 3.27 6.04 -6.55
C ILE A 99 3.35 4.52 -6.76
N HIS A 100 3.04 3.71 -5.74
CA HIS A 100 2.99 2.26 -5.85
C HIS A 100 1.93 1.82 -6.87
N GLN A 101 0.71 2.36 -6.79
CA GLN A 101 -0.36 2.08 -7.75
C GLN A 101 0.08 2.42 -9.20
N HIS A 102 0.73 3.57 -9.38
CA HIS A 102 1.29 3.95 -10.68
C HIS A 102 2.39 2.98 -11.13
N ALA A 103 3.27 2.56 -10.22
CA ALA A 103 4.34 1.61 -10.54
C ALA A 103 3.81 0.25 -10.99
N TYR A 104 2.80 -0.29 -10.30
CA TYR A 104 2.17 -1.55 -10.70
C TYR A 104 1.42 -1.41 -12.02
N SER A 105 0.73 -0.29 -12.25
CA SER A 105 0.09 -0.03 -13.54
C SER A 105 1.12 -0.02 -14.67
N LEU A 106 2.22 0.72 -14.49
CA LEU A 106 3.28 0.80 -15.49
C LEU A 106 3.93 -0.57 -15.75
N LEU A 107 4.13 -1.38 -14.70
CA LEU A 107 4.63 -2.75 -14.85
C LEU A 107 3.67 -3.63 -15.66
N LEU A 108 2.38 -3.63 -15.31
CA LEU A 108 1.35 -4.43 -16.02
C LEU A 108 1.25 -4.03 -17.49
N ASP A 109 1.25 -2.73 -17.78
CA ASP A 109 1.25 -2.22 -19.15
C ASP A 109 2.52 -2.67 -19.92
N THR A 110 3.68 -2.60 -19.25
CA THR A 110 4.97 -2.96 -19.84
C THR A 110 5.06 -4.44 -20.21
N VAL A 111 4.53 -5.33 -19.37
CA VAL A 111 4.50 -6.79 -19.66
C VAL A 111 3.31 -7.21 -20.55
N GLY A 112 2.45 -6.26 -20.93
CA GLY A 112 1.34 -6.48 -21.85
C GLY A 112 0.12 -7.17 -21.25
N MET A 113 -0.15 -6.96 -19.96
CA MET A 113 -1.34 -7.48 -19.30
C MET A 113 -2.56 -6.61 -19.62
N PRO A 114 -3.73 -7.21 -19.93
CA PRO A 114 -4.92 -6.45 -20.27
C PRO A 114 -5.56 -5.77 -19.05
N ASP A 115 -6.25 -4.64 -19.25
CA ASP A 115 -6.94 -3.86 -18.21
C ASP A 115 -7.94 -4.68 -17.37
N ILE A 116 -8.47 -5.76 -17.91
CA ILE A 116 -9.39 -6.63 -17.18
C ILE A 116 -8.76 -7.25 -15.94
N GLU A 117 -7.43 -7.37 -15.92
CA GLU A 117 -6.69 -7.93 -14.80
C GLU A 117 -6.86 -7.09 -13.52
N TYR A 118 -7.04 -5.78 -13.63
CA TYR A 118 -7.31 -4.91 -12.48
C TYR A 118 -8.63 -5.23 -11.77
N LYS A 119 -9.61 -5.78 -12.49
CA LYS A 119 -10.92 -6.15 -11.95
C LYS A 119 -10.98 -7.61 -11.49
N ALA A 120 -10.09 -8.43 -12.00
CA ALA A 120 -10.12 -9.87 -11.80
C ALA A 120 -9.69 -10.30 -10.38
N PHE A 121 -9.18 -9.40 -9.54
CA PHE A 121 -8.88 -9.74 -8.14
C PHE A 121 -10.13 -10.22 -7.40
N ALA A 122 -11.30 -9.69 -7.74
CA ALA A 122 -12.58 -10.07 -7.14
C ALA A 122 -13.12 -11.43 -7.60
N ASP A 123 -12.56 -12.01 -8.68
CA ASP A 123 -12.92 -13.32 -9.19
C ASP A 123 -12.30 -14.46 -8.34
N TYR A 124 -11.36 -14.12 -7.47
CA TYR A 124 -10.74 -15.05 -6.52
C TYR A 124 -11.35 -14.88 -5.14
N GLU A 125 -12.02 -15.92 -4.65
CA GLU A 125 -12.74 -15.93 -3.37
C GLU A 125 -11.85 -15.45 -2.22
N GLU A 126 -10.61 -15.94 -2.14
CA GLU A 126 -9.68 -15.60 -1.08
C GLU A 126 -9.26 -14.12 -1.11
N MET A 127 -9.17 -13.51 -2.28
CA MET A 127 -8.85 -12.09 -2.43
C MET A 127 -10.05 -11.21 -2.09
N ALA A 128 -11.23 -11.59 -2.58
CA ALA A 128 -12.49 -10.92 -2.26
C ALA A 128 -12.77 -10.97 -0.75
N ASP A 129 -12.59 -12.13 -0.12
CA ASP A 129 -12.76 -12.30 1.32
C ASP A 129 -11.79 -11.45 2.15
N LYS A 130 -10.54 -11.32 1.73
CA LYS A 130 -9.56 -10.43 2.38
C LYS A 130 -9.97 -8.97 2.28
N HIS A 131 -10.35 -8.51 1.10
CA HIS A 131 -10.83 -7.16 0.87
C HIS A 131 -12.05 -6.87 1.75
N ASP A 132 -13.04 -7.75 1.74
CA ASP A 132 -14.25 -7.65 2.56
C ASP A 132 -13.94 -7.67 4.07
N TYR A 133 -12.96 -8.48 4.48
CA TYR A 133 -12.52 -8.50 5.87
C TYR A 133 -11.93 -7.16 6.30
N VAL A 134 -10.98 -6.62 5.54
CA VAL A 134 -10.33 -5.33 5.82
C VAL A 134 -11.33 -4.18 5.78
N SER A 135 -12.27 -4.20 4.84
CA SER A 135 -13.31 -3.17 4.70
C SER A 135 -14.23 -3.02 5.93
N LYS A 136 -14.39 -4.09 6.72
CA LYS A 136 -15.17 -4.08 7.97
C LYS A 136 -14.52 -3.28 9.11
N PHE A 137 -13.22 -3.04 9.03
CA PHE A 137 -12.50 -2.28 10.04
C PHE A 137 -12.63 -0.77 9.81
N LYS A 138 -13.62 -0.18 10.49
CA LYS A 138 -13.90 1.26 10.44
C LYS A 138 -13.55 1.87 11.79
N PRO A 139 -12.59 2.80 11.87
CA PRO A 139 -12.23 3.45 13.12
C PRO A 139 -13.37 4.35 13.61
N THR A 140 -13.59 4.35 14.92
CA THR A 140 -14.60 5.19 15.58
C THR A 140 -13.91 6.14 16.54
N LYS A 141 -14.04 7.46 16.33
CA LYS A 141 -13.34 8.51 17.07
C LYS A 141 -13.48 8.42 18.60
N SER A 142 -14.60 7.95 19.10
CA SER A 142 -14.87 7.80 20.53
C SER A 142 -14.26 6.54 21.15
N ASN A 143 -13.74 5.62 20.34
CA ASN A 143 -13.26 4.32 20.82
C ASN A 143 -11.79 4.08 20.44
N LYS A 144 -10.88 4.42 21.36
CA LYS A 144 -9.43 4.25 21.17
C LYS A 144 -9.02 2.79 20.89
N ARG A 145 -9.69 1.81 21.52
CA ARG A 145 -9.43 0.39 21.29
C ARG A 145 -9.81 -0.02 19.88
N ASN A 146 -10.92 0.50 19.37
CA ASN A 146 -11.31 0.26 17.99
C ASN A 146 -10.30 0.90 17.00
N ILE A 147 -9.84 2.14 17.26
CA ILE A 147 -8.81 2.78 16.43
C ILE A 147 -7.53 1.94 16.43
N ALA A 148 -7.04 1.52 17.60
CA ALA A 148 -5.85 0.69 17.70
C ALA A 148 -6.00 -0.66 16.96
N LYS A 149 -7.16 -1.29 17.08
CA LYS A 149 -7.47 -2.54 16.36
C LYS A 149 -7.47 -2.35 14.85
N THR A 150 -8.09 -1.28 14.34
CA THR A 150 -8.10 -1.00 12.89
C THR A 150 -6.70 -0.69 12.38
N LEU A 151 -5.90 0.10 13.11
CA LEU A 151 -4.51 0.37 12.76
C LEU A 151 -3.69 -0.93 12.72
N ALA A 152 -3.86 -1.83 13.70
CA ALA A 152 -3.14 -3.10 13.71
C ALA A 152 -3.48 -3.98 12.49
N VAL A 153 -4.74 -3.99 12.05
CA VAL A 153 -5.14 -4.74 10.85
C VAL A 153 -4.49 -4.15 9.61
N TYR A 154 -4.57 -2.83 9.42
CA TYR A 154 -3.99 -2.19 8.24
C TYR A 154 -2.46 -2.25 8.23
N SER A 155 -1.78 -1.93 9.33
CA SER A 155 -0.32 -1.85 9.35
C SER A 155 0.36 -3.19 9.58
N ALA A 156 -0.06 -3.98 10.58
CA ALA A 156 0.65 -5.21 10.93
C ALA A 156 0.25 -6.38 10.04
N PHE A 157 -1.03 -6.54 9.70
CA PHE A 157 -1.49 -7.68 8.92
C PHE A 157 -1.46 -7.41 7.42
N THR A 158 -1.95 -6.26 6.95
CA THR A 158 -1.94 -5.94 5.52
C THR A 158 -0.54 -5.56 5.06
N GLU A 159 0.04 -4.49 5.60
CA GLU A 159 1.35 -4.00 5.20
C GLU A 159 2.51 -4.88 5.71
N GLY A 160 2.44 -5.32 6.96
CA GLY A 160 3.52 -6.10 7.56
C GLY A 160 3.57 -7.54 7.09
N LEU A 161 2.51 -8.31 7.25
CA LEU A 161 2.53 -9.75 7.00
C LEU A 161 2.22 -10.09 5.52
N GLN A 162 1.11 -9.60 5.00
CA GLN A 162 0.63 -10.01 3.68
C GLN A 162 1.54 -9.50 2.56
N LEU A 163 1.91 -8.22 2.60
CA LEU A 163 2.77 -7.62 1.59
C LEU A 163 4.17 -8.23 1.60
N PHE A 164 4.79 -8.37 2.78
CA PHE A 164 6.11 -8.98 2.90
C PHE A 164 6.16 -10.43 2.44
N SER A 165 5.13 -11.23 2.66
CA SER A 165 5.07 -12.60 2.14
C SER A 165 5.08 -12.64 0.62
N SER A 166 4.38 -11.71 -0.02
CA SER A 166 4.36 -11.58 -1.48
C SER A 166 5.70 -11.11 -2.03
N PHE A 167 6.36 -10.14 -1.38
CA PHE A 167 7.73 -9.74 -1.73
C PHE A 167 8.73 -10.89 -1.60
N ALA A 168 8.60 -11.74 -0.57
CA ALA A 168 9.48 -12.90 -0.42
C ALA A 168 9.35 -13.87 -1.61
N ILE A 169 8.16 -14.01 -2.19
CA ILE A 169 7.95 -14.81 -3.41
C ILE A 169 8.61 -14.12 -4.60
N LEU A 170 8.36 -12.82 -4.83
CA LEU A 170 8.95 -12.07 -5.95
C LEU A 170 10.49 -12.09 -5.91
N LEU A 171 11.08 -11.79 -4.76
CA LEU A 171 12.53 -11.76 -4.57
C LEU A 171 13.20 -13.14 -4.70
N ASN A 172 12.40 -14.20 -4.80
CA ASN A 172 12.93 -15.53 -5.06
C ASN A 172 13.22 -15.79 -6.55
N PHE A 173 12.56 -15.11 -7.48
CA PHE A 173 12.75 -15.27 -8.92
C PHE A 173 14.21 -15.03 -9.37
N PRO A 174 14.90 -13.95 -8.93
CA PRO A 174 16.31 -13.73 -9.28
C PRO A 174 17.26 -14.86 -8.88
N ARG A 175 16.92 -15.66 -7.85
CA ARG A 175 17.73 -16.83 -7.44
C ARG A 175 17.73 -17.93 -8.51
N PHE A 176 16.73 -17.93 -9.39
CA PHE A 176 16.59 -18.88 -10.48
C PHE A 176 16.91 -18.25 -11.85
N GLY A 177 17.52 -17.05 -11.85
CA GLY A 177 17.89 -16.34 -13.07
C GLY A 177 16.69 -15.79 -13.86
N LYS A 178 15.64 -15.45 -13.16
CA LYS A 178 14.39 -14.94 -13.71
C LYS A 178 14.04 -13.58 -13.11
#